data_c11eeee0a8fa39820de2cb4a3e0d971f
#
_entry.id   c11eeee0a8fa39820de2cb4a3e0d971f
#
_cell.length_a   1.000
_cell.length_b   1.000
_cell.length_c   1.000
_cell.angle_alpha   90.00
_cell.angle_beta   90.00
_cell.angle_gamma   90.00
#
_symmetry.space_group_name_H-M   'P 1'
#
loop_
_entity.id
_entity.type
_entity.pdbx_description
1 polymer ?
#
loop_
_entity_poly.entity_id
_entity_poly.type
_entity_poly.pdbx_seq_one_letter_code
_entity_poly.pdbx_strand_id
1 'polypeptide(L)'
;TAFAHLATLMADGTPQITPVWVDFDGVHVLVNSKVGRLKNANMAERPAVAIEISDPANTYRYVSVRGKVVAVERDGAREHLVALSQRYRGEPYPWWSAGEEREIFKILPERVVTRVIEE
;
A
#
# COMPACT_ATOMS: atom_id res chain seq x y z
N THR A 1 5.81 -3.10 -13.10
CA THR A 1 5.52 -2.75 -11.70
C THR A 1 5.42 -1.24 -11.53
N ALA A 2 4.44 -0.79 -10.79
CA ALA A 2 4.17 0.62 -10.59
C ALA A 2 4.78 1.11 -9.28
N PHE A 3 5.14 2.39 -9.21
CA PHE A 3 5.46 3.04 -7.95
C PHE A 3 4.18 3.48 -7.26
N ALA A 4 4.11 3.27 -5.97
CA ALA A 4 2.96 3.70 -5.18
C ALA A 4 3.39 4.45 -3.93
N HIS A 5 2.58 5.44 -3.57
CA HIS A 5 2.76 6.22 -2.35
C HIS A 5 1.45 6.20 -1.58
N LEU A 6 1.54 5.82 -0.31
CA LEU A 6 0.40 5.72 0.60
C LEU A 6 0.44 6.89 1.58
N ALA A 7 -0.65 7.63 1.63
CA ALA A 7 -0.88 8.67 2.63
C ALA A 7 -1.82 8.17 3.71
N THR A 8 -1.41 8.30 4.96
CA THR A 8 -2.21 7.97 6.15
C THR A 8 -2.32 9.21 7.02
N LEU A 9 -3.27 9.21 7.96
CA LEU A 9 -3.51 10.36 8.82
C LEU A 9 -2.90 10.16 10.21
N MET A 10 -2.13 11.14 10.64
CA MET A 10 -1.63 11.24 12.00
C MET A 10 -2.78 11.60 12.96
N ALA A 11 -2.55 11.43 14.26
CA ALA A 11 -3.55 11.74 15.28
C ALA A 11 -4.01 13.19 15.27
N ASP A 12 -3.15 14.12 14.86
CA ASP A 12 -3.48 15.54 14.73
C ASP A 12 -4.13 15.91 13.38
N GLY A 13 -4.41 14.92 12.54
CA GLY A 13 -5.02 15.11 11.23
C GLY A 13 -4.04 15.44 10.12
N THR A 14 -2.75 15.57 10.40
CA THR A 14 -1.75 15.81 9.35
C THR A 14 -1.45 14.53 8.59
N PRO A 15 -1.24 14.60 7.27
CA PRO A 15 -0.93 13.40 6.49
C PRO A 15 0.53 13.00 6.61
N GLN A 16 0.76 11.69 6.59
CA GLN A 16 2.08 11.08 6.48
C GLN A 16 2.09 10.25 5.19
N ILE A 17 3.16 10.34 4.41
CA ILE A 17 3.26 9.63 3.13
C ILE A 17 4.51 8.79 3.07
N THR A 18 4.38 7.55 2.57
CA THR A 18 5.50 6.62 2.39
C THR A 18 5.34 5.84 1.09
N PRO A 19 6.46 5.44 0.44
CA PRO A 19 6.39 4.53 -0.69
C PRO A 19 5.98 3.13 -0.22
N VAL A 20 5.19 2.44 -1.03
CA VAL A 20 4.72 1.08 -0.72
C VAL A 20 4.68 0.24 -1.99
N TRP A 21 4.74 -1.08 -1.82
CA TRP A 21 4.32 -2.02 -2.85
C TRP A 21 2.81 -2.23 -2.71
N VAL A 22 2.11 -2.35 -3.83
CA VAL A 22 0.67 -2.53 -3.85
C VAL A 22 0.28 -3.78 -4.62
N ASP A 23 -0.87 -4.30 -4.26
CA ASP A 23 -1.53 -5.39 -4.94
C ASP A 23 -3.01 -5.07 -5.05
N PHE A 24 -3.74 -5.88 -5.80
CA PHE A 24 -5.17 -5.70 -5.99
C PHE A 24 -5.83 -7.06 -6.06
N ASP A 25 -6.89 -7.26 -5.27
CA ASP A 25 -7.61 -8.54 -5.22
C ASP A 25 -8.87 -8.57 -6.11
N GLY A 26 -9.08 -7.55 -6.91
CA GLY A 26 -10.27 -7.36 -7.73
C GLY A 26 -11.31 -6.42 -7.09
N VAL A 27 -11.18 -6.15 -5.80
CA VAL A 27 -12.08 -5.27 -5.04
C VAL A 27 -11.29 -4.24 -4.23
N HIS A 28 -10.23 -4.70 -3.56
CA HIS A 28 -9.43 -3.87 -2.63
C HIS A 28 -8.03 -3.63 -3.16
N VAL A 29 -7.50 -2.46 -2.85
CA VAL A 29 -6.06 -2.23 -2.93
C VAL A 29 -5.43 -2.81 -1.68
N LEU A 30 -4.39 -3.63 -1.84
CA LEU A 30 -3.73 -4.32 -0.75
C LEU A 30 -2.36 -3.69 -0.49
N VAL A 31 -2.09 -3.39 0.78
CA VAL A 31 -0.79 -2.90 1.23
C VAL A 31 -0.30 -3.83 2.33
N ASN A 32 0.92 -4.33 2.17
CA ASN A 32 1.57 -5.17 3.17
C ASN A 32 2.55 -4.31 3.96
N SER A 33 2.48 -4.38 5.28
CA SER A 33 3.34 -3.58 6.14
C SER A 33 3.76 -4.36 7.37
N LYS A 34 4.99 -4.11 7.82
CA LYS A 34 5.51 -4.68 9.05
C LYS A 34 4.74 -4.15 10.25
N VAL A 35 4.31 -5.04 11.13
CA VAL A 35 3.65 -4.67 12.39
C VAL A 35 4.57 -3.76 13.20
N GLY A 36 4.01 -2.68 13.74
CA GLY A 36 4.74 -1.69 14.51
C GLY A 36 5.13 -0.42 13.74
N ARG A 37 4.89 -0.38 12.44
CA ARG A 37 5.13 0.84 11.64
C ARG A 37 4.12 1.92 11.99
N LEU A 38 4.53 3.18 11.86
CA LEU A 38 3.66 4.32 12.13
C LEU A 38 2.40 4.30 11.26
N LYS A 39 2.54 3.99 9.98
CA LYS A 39 1.37 3.91 9.08
C LYS A 39 0.38 2.82 9.49
N ASN A 40 0.85 1.71 10.08
CA ASN A 40 -0.05 0.66 10.59
C ASN A 40 -0.89 1.21 11.75
N ALA A 41 -0.27 1.89 12.70
CA ALA A 41 -0.98 2.54 13.80
C ALA A 41 -1.98 3.59 13.29
N ASN A 42 -1.56 4.41 12.33
CA ASN A 42 -2.43 5.42 11.73
C ASN A 42 -3.67 4.78 11.10
N MET A 43 -3.49 3.72 10.30
CA MET A 43 -4.60 3.05 9.62
C MET A 43 -5.52 2.31 10.58
N ALA A 44 -5.00 1.78 11.69
CA ALA A 44 -5.81 1.12 12.71
C ALA A 44 -6.75 2.10 13.42
N GLU A 45 -6.30 3.35 13.63
CA GLU A 45 -7.07 4.38 14.34
C GLU A 45 -7.90 5.25 13.39
N ARG A 46 -7.38 5.52 12.20
CA ARG A 46 -7.97 6.43 11.22
C ARG A 46 -7.94 5.75 9.85
N PRO A 47 -9.07 5.17 9.42
CA PRO A 47 -9.09 4.32 8.23
C PRO A 47 -9.01 5.07 6.90
N ALA A 48 -9.23 6.38 6.88
CA ALA A 48 -9.16 7.14 5.64
C ALA A 48 -7.73 7.22 5.13
N VAL A 49 -7.54 6.86 3.86
CA VAL A 49 -6.22 6.82 3.21
C VAL A 49 -6.32 7.35 1.78
N ALA A 50 -5.16 7.69 1.22
CA ALA A 50 -5.01 7.97 -0.20
C ALA A 50 -3.80 7.23 -0.74
N ILE A 51 -3.90 6.75 -1.97
CA ILE A 51 -2.79 6.10 -2.67
C ILE A 51 -2.68 6.69 -4.07
N GLU A 52 -1.46 7.03 -4.45
CA GLU A 52 -1.13 7.33 -5.84
C GLU A 52 -0.28 6.20 -6.38
N ILE A 53 -0.63 5.71 -7.57
CA ILE A 53 0.09 4.63 -8.25
C ILE A 53 0.49 5.17 -9.62
N SER A 54 1.78 5.23 -9.88
CA SER A 54 2.30 5.80 -11.14
C SER A 54 3.16 4.80 -11.89
N ASP A 55 3.18 4.98 -13.22
CA ASP A 55 4.04 4.22 -14.11
C ASP A 55 5.45 4.82 -14.05
N PRO A 56 6.48 4.06 -13.66
CA PRO A 56 7.85 4.58 -13.59
C PRO A 56 8.41 4.99 -14.96
N ALA A 57 7.88 4.42 -16.05
CA ALA A 57 8.31 4.79 -17.40
C ALA A 57 7.65 6.10 -17.89
N ASN A 58 6.49 6.45 -17.33
CA ASN A 58 5.78 7.68 -17.63
C ASN A 58 4.98 8.13 -16.40
N THR A 59 5.55 9.02 -15.61
CA THR A 59 4.94 9.46 -14.35
C THR A 59 3.68 10.29 -14.53
N TYR A 60 3.36 10.72 -15.77
CA TYR A 60 2.08 11.36 -16.09
C TYR A 60 0.96 10.34 -16.29
N ARG A 61 1.28 9.06 -16.21
CA ARG A 61 0.30 7.98 -16.21
C ARG A 61 0.14 7.48 -14.78
N TYR A 62 -0.97 7.84 -14.15
CA TYR A 62 -1.16 7.51 -12.74
C TYR A 62 -2.63 7.26 -12.40
N VAL A 63 -2.81 6.56 -11.29
CA VAL A 63 -4.10 6.37 -10.63
C VAL A 63 -4.02 6.97 -9.24
N SER A 64 -4.96 7.82 -8.90
CA SER A 64 -5.11 8.35 -7.55
C SER A 64 -6.36 7.75 -6.92
N VAL A 65 -6.20 7.13 -5.76
CA VAL A 65 -7.27 6.44 -5.04
C VAL A 65 -7.43 7.09 -3.67
N ARG A 66 -8.67 7.49 -3.35
CA ARG A 66 -9.05 7.81 -1.98
C ARG A 66 -10.00 6.72 -1.50
N GLY A 67 -9.78 6.24 -0.32
CA GLY A 67 -10.57 5.15 0.22
C GLY A 67 -10.38 4.98 1.72
N LYS A 68 -10.78 3.84 2.20
CA LYS A 68 -10.63 3.52 3.62
C LYS A 68 -10.21 2.07 3.81
N VAL A 69 -9.46 1.84 4.86
CA VAL A 69 -9.12 0.50 5.31
C VAL A 69 -10.39 -0.16 5.86
N VAL A 70 -10.75 -1.30 5.31
CA VAL A 70 -11.94 -2.06 5.72
C VAL A 70 -11.59 -3.38 6.39
N ALA A 71 -10.36 -3.85 6.26
CA ALA A 71 -9.89 -5.08 6.90
C ALA A 71 -8.37 -5.04 7.08
N VAL A 72 -7.91 -5.70 8.14
CA VAL A 72 -6.49 -5.93 8.41
C VAL A 72 -6.32 -7.41 8.67
N GLU A 73 -5.43 -8.07 7.93
CA GLU A 73 -5.22 -9.51 8.03
C GLU A 73 -3.76 -9.83 8.28
N ARG A 74 -3.50 -10.71 9.24
CA ARG A 74 -2.16 -11.25 9.51
C ARG A 74 -1.95 -12.59 8.82
N ASP A 75 -3.00 -13.41 8.73
CA ASP A 75 -2.93 -14.70 8.05
C ASP A 75 -2.55 -14.50 6.58
N GLY A 76 -1.53 -15.22 6.13
CA GLY A 76 -1.05 -15.11 4.76
C GLY A 76 -0.22 -13.87 4.46
N ALA A 77 0.00 -12.97 5.44
CA ALA A 77 0.71 -11.71 5.18
C ALA A 77 2.19 -11.90 4.85
N ARG A 78 2.85 -12.90 5.43
CA ARG A 78 4.25 -13.21 5.11
C ARG A 78 4.37 -13.75 3.68
N GLU A 79 3.52 -14.66 3.29
CA GLU A 79 3.45 -15.24 1.95
C GLU A 79 3.11 -14.18 0.91
N HIS A 80 2.23 -13.25 1.25
CA HIS A 80 1.88 -12.11 0.41
C HIS A 80 3.10 -11.21 0.17
N LEU A 81 3.88 -10.93 1.20
CA LEU A 81 5.10 -10.13 1.04
C LEU A 81 6.13 -10.81 0.15
N VAL A 82 6.27 -12.14 0.28
CA VAL A 82 7.17 -12.91 -0.60
C VAL A 82 6.72 -12.80 -2.06
N ALA A 83 5.42 -12.90 -2.32
CA ALA A 83 4.87 -12.74 -3.66
C ALA A 83 5.09 -11.33 -4.21
N LEU A 84 4.92 -10.30 -3.37
CA LEU A 84 5.19 -8.92 -3.75
C LEU A 84 6.68 -8.71 -4.07
N SER A 85 7.57 -9.25 -3.24
CA SER A 85 9.01 -9.15 -3.48
C SER A 85 9.38 -9.78 -4.81
N GLN A 86 8.80 -10.95 -5.12
CA GLN A 86 9.04 -11.62 -6.39
C GLN A 86 8.56 -10.76 -7.57
N ARG A 87 7.41 -10.12 -7.43
CA ARG A 87 6.84 -9.26 -8.49
C ARG A 87 7.65 -7.98 -8.67
N TYR A 88 8.04 -7.32 -7.58
CA TYR A 88 8.73 -6.02 -7.64
C TYR A 88 10.23 -6.13 -7.82
N ARG A 89 10.87 -7.19 -7.33
CA ARG A 89 12.31 -7.37 -7.34
C ARG A 89 12.80 -8.57 -8.13
N GLY A 90 11.91 -9.53 -8.43
CA GLY A 90 12.29 -10.80 -9.05
C GLY A 90 13.06 -11.73 -8.11
N GLU A 91 13.04 -11.48 -6.82
CA GLU A 91 13.82 -12.19 -5.81
C GLU A 91 13.02 -12.36 -4.52
N PRO A 92 13.37 -13.34 -3.67
CA PRO A 92 12.79 -13.44 -2.34
C PRO A 92 13.08 -12.19 -1.50
N TYR A 93 12.20 -11.92 -0.54
CA TYR A 93 12.38 -10.79 0.38
C TYR A 93 13.54 -11.08 1.34
N PRO A 94 14.64 -10.30 1.31
CA PRO A 94 15.84 -10.59 2.09
C PRO A 94 15.91 -9.87 3.44
N TRP A 95 15.02 -8.91 3.72
CA TRP A 95 15.15 -7.99 4.84
C TRP A 95 14.32 -8.39 6.06
N TRP A 96 14.10 -9.71 6.26
CA TRP A 96 13.40 -10.19 7.44
C TRP A 96 14.18 -9.86 8.73
N SER A 97 13.50 -9.31 9.71
CA SER A 97 14.04 -9.17 11.06
C SER A 97 13.50 -10.29 11.96
N ALA A 98 14.22 -10.55 13.07
CA ALA A 98 13.80 -11.58 14.02
C ALA A 98 12.41 -11.26 14.58
N GLY A 99 11.51 -12.25 14.54
CA GLY A 99 10.15 -12.09 15.05
C GLY A 99 9.25 -11.16 14.26
N GLU A 100 9.66 -10.80 13.05
CA GLU A 100 8.86 -9.88 12.22
C GLU A 100 7.50 -10.47 11.89
N GLU A 101 6.45 -9.68 12.17
CA GLU A 101 5.09 -9.96 11.76
C GLU A 101 4.66 -8.96 10.70
N ARG A 102 3.80 -9.41 9.80
CA ARG A 102 3.27 -8.59 8.70
C ARG A 102 1.76 -8.49 8.80
N GLU A 103 1.23 -7.41 8.23
CA GLU A 103 -0.21 -7.17 8.11
C GLU A 103 -0.54 -6.78 6.68
N ILE A 104 -1.66 -7.30 6.18
CA ILE A 104 -2.24 -6.86 4.91
C ILE A 104 -3.37 -5.90 5.25
N PHE A 105 -3.27 -4.66 4.76
CA PHE A 105 -4.34 -3.68 4.86
C PHE A 105 -5.16 -3.72 3.57
N LYS A 106 -6.45 -3.99 3.69
CA LYS A 106 -7.39 -3.98 2.56
C LYS A 106 -8.07 -2.63 2.49
N ILE A 107 -7.84 -1.93 1.42
CA ILE A 107 -8.36 -0.59 1.20
C ILE A 107 -9.46 -0.65 0.17
N LEU A 108 -10.66 -0.22 0.56
CA LEU A 108 -11.80 -0.11 -0.34
C LEU A 108 -11.72 1.24 -1.06
N PRO A 109 -11.53 1.25 -2.40
CA PRO A 109 -11.55 2.49 -3.16
C PRO A 109 -12.94 3.12 -3.12
N GLU A 110 -13.00 4.40 -2.77
CA GLU A 110 -14.24 5.18 -2.76
C GLU A 110 -14.24 6.22 -3.87
N ARG A 111 -13.06 6.69 -4.26
CA ARG A 111 -12.90 7.64 -5.35
C ARG A 111 -11.62 7.33 -6.11
N VAL A 112 -11.75 7.14 -7.41
CA VAL A 112 -10.62 6.80 -8.28
C VAL A 112 -10.54 7.84 -9.39
N VAL A 113 -9.36 8.41 -9.55
CA VAL A 113 -9.06 9.31 -10.65
C VAL A 113 -7.89 8.73 -11.43
N THR A 114 -8.11 8.48 -12.71
CA THR A 114 -7.04 8.02 -13.60
C THR A 114 -6.66 9.15 -14.55
N ARG A 115 -5.38 9.25 -14.82
CA ARG A 115 -4.90 10.21 -15.80
C ARG A 115 -3.80 9.57 -16.64
N VAL A 116 -3.87 9.80 -17.94
CA VAL A 116 -2.84 9.41 -18.89
C VAL A 116 -2.56 10.62 -19.76
N ILE A 117 -1.34 11.14 -19.67
CA ILE A 117 -0.88 12.21 -20.54
C ILE A 117 0.20 11.59 -21.41
N GLU A 118 -0.02 11.60 -22.71
CA GLU A 118 0.94 11.16 -23.70
C GLU A 118 1.65 12.38 -24.29
N GLU A 119 2.96 12.25 -24.41
CA GLU A 119 3.79 13.28 -25.04
C GLU A 119 4.05 12.96 -26.51
#